data_80ca307a86a6b4a2d5e9a4de81fe2403
#
_entry.id   80ca307a86a6b4a2d5e9a4de81fe2403
#
_cell.length_a   1.000
_cell.length_b   1.000
_cell.length_c   1.000
_cell.angle_alpha   90.00
_cell.angle_beta   90.00
_cell.angle_gamma   90.00
#
_symmetry.space_group_name_H-M   'P 1'
#
loop_
_entity.id
_entity.type
_entity.pdbx_description
1 polymer ?
#
loop_
_entity_poly.entity_id
_entity_poly.type
_entity_poly.pdbx_seq_one_letter_code
_entity_poly.pdbx_strand_id
1 'polypeptide(L)'
;MIKLIIGFFISFLFLFPINSAFSKEIPQKNIDNLTNKVAKKFSRTFCNTSNFGISDEGAIEFAIGETSKEFSKNKLIKIIDFDEINKKIVKNIEVDCQVFDFPADELVKLESLKN
;
A
#
# COMPACT_ATOMS: atom_id res chain seq x y z
N MET A 1 -33.49 50.23 7.45
CA MET A 1 -33.78 48.79 7.28
C MET A 1 -32.90 48.11 6.20
N ILE A 2 -32.75 48.69 5.06
CA ILE A 2 -31.94 48.11 3.96
C ILE A 2 -30.46 47.97 4.35
N LYS A 3 -29.90 48.93 5.08
CA LYS A 3 -28.51 48.88 5.53
C LYS A 3 -28.21 47.74 6.53
N LEU A 4 -29.16 47.37 7.34
CA LEU A 4 -29.05 46.26 8.27
C LEU A 4 -29.06 44.91 7.56
N ILE A 5 -29.83 44.78 6.49
CA ILE A 5 -29.94 43.57 5.68
C ILE A 5 -28.63 43.34 4.93
N ILE A 6 -28.02 44.38 4.39
CA ILE A 6 -26.74 44.29 3.66
C ILE A 6 -25.61 43.90 4.61
N GLY A 7 -25.58 44.45 5.84
CA GLY A 7 -24.60 44.08 6.84
C GLY A 7 -24.71 42.61 7.28
N PHE A 8 -25.94 42.09 7.36
CA PHE A 8 -26.19 40.71 7.69
C PHE A 8 -25.72 39.76 6.57
N PHE A 9 -25.94 40.16 5.32
CA PHE A 9 -25.51 39.33 4.17
C PHE A 9 -24.00 39.25 4.07
N ILE A 10 -23.31 40.34 4.30
CA ILE A 10 -21.82 40.36 4.26
C ILE A 10 -21.24 39.50 5.39
N SER A 11 -21.84 39.57 6.56
CA SER A 11 -21.43 38.75 7.71
C SER A 11 -21.62 37.26 7.46
N PHE A 12 -22.64 36.88 6.71
CA PHE A 12 -22.94 35.49 6.39
C PHE A 12 -21.93 34.87 5.42
N LEU A 13 -21.38 35.67 4.51
CA LEU A 13 -20.36 35.21 3.57
C LEU A 13 -19.03 34.81 4.22
N PHE A 14 -18.75 35.31 5.41
CA PHE A 14 -17.52 34.96 6.14
C PHE A 14 -17.67 33.68 6.98
N LEU A 15 -18.86 33.12 7.09
CA LEU A 15 -19.11 31.94 7.92
C LEU A 15 -18.83 30.63 7.18
N PHE A 16 -18.54 30.65 5.88
CA PHE A 16 -18.20 29.45 5.12
C PHE A 16 -16.68 29.27 5.08
N PRO A 17 -16.12 28.32 5.84
CA PRO A 17 -14.71 28.00 5.73
C PRO A 17 -14.45 27.34 4.37
N ILE A 18 -13.68 28.01 3.55
CA ILE A 18 -13.30 27.50 2.22
C ILE A 18 -12.23 26.41 2.34
N ASN A 19 -11.71 26.17 3.53
CA ASN A 19 -10.53 25.33 3.75
C ASN A 19 -10.80 23.83 3.72
N SER A 20 -12.05 23.41 3.83
CA SER A 20 -12.38 21.98 3.90
C SER A 20 -12.20 21.22 2.59
N ALA A 21 -12.08 21.94 1.45
CA ALA A 21 -11.94 21.33 0.13
C ALA A 21 -10.51 20.87 -0.20
N PHE A 22 -9.52 21.18 0.64
CA PHE A 22 -8.11 20.94 0.36
C PHE A 22 -7.45 19.91 1.25
N SER A 23 -8.21 19.11 1.98
CA SER A 23 -7.62 18.01 2.71
C SER A 23 -7.11 16.97 1.71
N LYS A 24 -5.79 16.92 1.54
CA LYS A 24 -5.12 15.93 0.70
C LYS A 24 -5.05 14.59 1.42
N GLU A 25 -6.16 14.11 1.95
CA GLU A 25 -6.20 12.77 2.52
C GLU A 25 -6.20 11.76 1.38
N ILE A 26 -5.23 10.86 1.42
CA ILE A 26 -5.18 9.74 0.50
C ILE A 26 -6.29 8.77 0.91
N PRO A 27 -7.20 8.41 0.00
CA PRO A 27 -8.25 7.46 0.34
C PRO A 27 -7.66 6.14 0.83
N GLN A 28 -8.15 5.63 1.95
CA GLN A 28 -7.72 4.34 2.50
C GLN A 28 -7.85 3.22 1.48
N LYS A 29 -8.84 3.29 0.61
CA LYS A 29 -9.03 2.33 -0.48
C LYS A 29 -7.81 2.23 -1.40
N ASN A 30 -7.16 3.34 -1.70
CA ASN A 30 -5.96 3.35 -2.56
C ASN A 30 -4.79 2.67 -1.85
N ILE A 31 -4.64 2.89 -0.56
CA ILE A 31 -3.62 2.25 0.26
C ILE A 31 -3.87 0.75 0.33
N ASP A 32 -5.11 0.33 0.57
CA ASP A 32 -5.49 -1.08 0.64
C ASP A 32 -5.28 -1.78 -0.70
N ASN A 33 -5.66 -1.13 -1.80
CA ASN A 33 -5.45 -1.67 -3.14
C ASN A 33 -3.98 -1.90 -3.44
N LEU A 34 -3.13 -0.93 -3.10
CA LEU A 34 -1.69 -1.07 -3.31
C LEU A 34 -1.11 -2.17 -2.41
N THR A 35 -1.51 -2.21 -1.15
CA THR A 35 -1.10 -3.28 -0.22
C THR A 35 -1.42 -4.66 -0.80
N ASN A 36 -2.63 -4.84 -1.30
CA ASN A 36 -3.05 -6.09 -1.92
C ASN A 36 -2.26 -6.43 -3.18
N LYS A 37 -1.99 -5.44 -4.03
CA LYS A 37 -1.20 -5.63 -5.26
C LYS A 37 0.24 -6.02 -4.98
N VAL A 38 0.87 -5.37 -4.01
CA VAL A 38 2.25 -5.67 -3.61
C VAL A 38 2.32 -7.10 -3.06
N ALA A 39 1.42 -7.45 -2.15
CA ALA A 39 1.38 -8.80 -1.57
C ALA A 39 1.13 -9.86 -2.64
N LYS A 40 0.24 -9.60 -3.57
CA LYS A 40 -0.10 -10.52 -4.66
C LYS A 40 1.06 -10.72 -5.62
N LYS A 41 1.73 -9.64 -6.01
CA LYS A 41 2.91 -9.71 -6.88
C LYS A 41 4.00 -10.57 -6.25
N PHE A 42 4.32 -10.30 -5.00
CA PHE A 42 5.33 -11.05 -4.27
C PHE A 42 4.97 -12.53 -4.20
N SER A 43 3.76 -12.83 -3.74
CA SER A 43 3.31 -14.21 -3.53
C SER A 43 3.30 -15.03 -4.82
N ARG A 44 2.78 -14.47 -5.89
CA ARG A 44 2.77 -15.14 -7.19
C ARG A 44 4.17 -15.39 -7.72
N THR A 45 5.04 -14.40 -7.60
CA THR A 45 6.42 -14.52 -8.07
C THR A 45 7.15 -15.59 -7.26
N PHE A 46 7.00 -15.58 -5.93
CA PHE A 46 7.57 -16.61 -5.06
C PHE A 46 7.07 -18.00 -5.43
N CYS A 47 5.76 -18.17 -5.52
CA CYS A 47 5.16 -19.48 -5.82
C CYS A 47 5.59 -20.00 -7.19
N ASN A 48 5.58 -19.15 -8.21
CA ASN A 48 6.01 -19.55 -9.55
C ASN A 48 7.49 -19.94 -9.57
N THR A 49 8.34 -19.17 -8.91
CA THR A 49 9.78 -19.43 -8.84
C THR A 49 10.08 -20.72 -8.10
N SER A 50 9.41 -20.96 -6.97
CA SER A 50 9.54 -22.21 -6.22
C SER A 50 9.12 -23.43 -7.03
N ASN A 51 8.08 -23.29 -7.86
CA ASN A 51 7.61 -24.39 -8.72
C ASN A 51 8.63 -24.79 -9.77
N PHE A 52 9.57 -23.91 -10.13
CA PHE A 52 10.67 -24.24 -11.02
C PHE A 52 11.86 -24.92 -10.34
N GLY A 53 11.74 -25.24 -9.04
CA GLY A 53 12.79 -25.91 -8.29
C GLY A 53 13.86 -25.00 -7.73
N ILE A 54 13.65 -23.70 -7.72
CA ILE A 54 14.56 -22.74 -7.10
C ILE A 54 14.36 -22.80 -5.58
N SER A 55 15.47 -22.66 -4.83
CA SER A 55 15.42 -22.66 -3.36
C SER A 55 14.50 -21.55 -2.83
N ASP A 56 13.98 -21.72 -1.64
CA ASP A 56 13.11 -20.72 -1.01
C ASP A 56 13.82 -19.37 -0.88
N GLU A 57 15.08 -19.37 -0.49
CA GLU A 57 15.89 -18.16 -0.39
C GLU A 57 16.03 -17.45 -1.73
N GLY A 58 16.36 -18.20 -2.79
CA GLY A 58 16.47 -17.65 -4.13
C GLY A 58 15.13 -17.14 -4.66
N ALA A 59 14.04 -17.84 -4.37
CA ALA A 59 12.70 -17.42 -4.75
C ALA A 59 12.26 -16.14 -4.02
N ILE A 60 12.63 -15.99 -2.75
CA ILE A 60 12.37 -14.78 -1.98
C ILE A 60 13.12 -13.59 -2.58
N GLU A 61 14.40 -13.74 -2.84
CA GLU A 61 15.21 -12.67 -3.42
C GLU A 61 14.71 -12.25 -4.79
N PHE A 62 14.32 -13.21 -5.62
CA PHE A 62 13.75 -12.93 -6.93
C PHE A 62 12.41 -12.20 -6.80
N ALA A 63 11.55 -12.62 -5.88
CA ALA A 63 10.25 -11.99 -5.63
C ALA A 63 10.42 -10.55 -5.12
N ILE A 64 11.39 -10.31 -4.25
CA ILE A 64 11.72 -8.96 -3.78
C ILE A 64 12.16 -8.08 -4.96
N GLY A 65 13.04 -8.58 -5.81
CA GLY A 65 13.54 -7.85 -6.98
C GLY A 65 12.42 -7.48 -7.95
N GLU A 66 11.55 -8.42 -8.29
CA GLU A 66 10.44 -8.18 -9.20
C GLU A 66 9.39 -7.23 -8.62
N THR A 67 9.07 -7.40 -7.35
CA THR A 67 8.14 -6.50 -6.65
C THR A 67 8.70 -5.08 -6.59
N SER A 68 9.99 -4.96 -6.32
CA SER A 68 10.69 -3.67 -6.29
C SER A 68 10.63 -2.95 -7.64
N LYS A 69 10.87 -3.67 -8.73
CA LYS A 69 10.78 -3.09 -10.08
C LYS A 69 9.40 -2.50 -10.36
N GLU A 70 8.35 -3.18 -9.94
CA GLU A 70 6.98 -2.76 -10.24
C GLU A 70 6.52 -1.59 -9.36
N PHE A 71 6.87 -1.59 -8.08
CA PHE A 71 6.25 -0.69 -7.11
C PHE A 71 7.15 0.38 -6.51
N SER A 72 8.47 0.31 -6.65
CA SER A 72 9.40 1.24 -5.97
C SER A 72 9.17 2.71 -6.32
N LYS A 73 8.62 2.99 -7.50
CA LYS A 73 8.33 4.35 -7.97
C LYS A 73 6.94 4.83 -7.57
N ASN A 74 6.12 3.98 -6.98
CA ASN A 74 4.79 4.38 -6.56
C ASN A 74 4.89 5.27 -5.32
N LYS A 75 4.25 6.44 -5.40
CA LYS A 75 4.32 7.43 -4.31
C LYS A 75 3.72 6.94 -3.00
N LEU A 76 2.75 6.03 -3.06
CA LEU A 76 2.08 5.48 -1.88
C LEU A 76 2.91 4.42 -1.17
N ILE A 77 3.99 3.93 -1.79
CA ILE A 77 4.81 2.87 -1.20
C ILE A 77 5.42 3.29 0.15
N LYS A 78 5.67 4.57 0.34
CA LYS A 78 6.28 5.08 1.57
C LYS A 78 5.33 5.09 2.77
N ILE A 79 4.03 5.06 2.52
CA ILE A 79 3.01 5.14 3.57
C ILE A 79 2.29 3.83 3.82
N ILE A 80 2.65 2.77 3.11
CA ILE A 80 2.06 1.45 3.29
C ILE A 80 2.62 0.82 4.58
N ASP A 81 1.77 0.10 5.29
CA ASP A 81 2.17 -0.70 6.44
C ASP A 81 2.75 -2.03 5.94
N PHE A 82 4.06 -2.22 6.09
CA PHE A 82 4.73 -3.45 5.67
C PHE A 82 4.38 -4.65 6.54
N ASP A 83 3.97 -4.45 7.78
CA ASP A 83 3.48 -5.55 8.60
C ASP A 83 2.20 -6.15 8.02
N GLU A 84 1.31 -5.31 7.52
CA GLU A 84 0.10 -5.76 6.84
C GLU A 84 0.42 -6.48 5.53
N ILE A 85 1.38 -5.98 4.75
CA ILE A 85 1.84 -6.64 3.54
C ILE A 85 2.40 -8.03 3.87
N ASN A 86 3.24 -8.13 4.90
CA ASN A 86 3.85 -9.39 5.30
C ASN A 86 2.81 -10.44 5.69
N LYS A 87 1.80 -10.04 6.47
CA LYS A 87 0.70 -10.93 6.83
C LYS A 87 -0.06 -11.43 5.61
N LYS A 88 -0.32 -10.55 4.65
CA LYS A 88 -1.00 -10.92 3.41
C LYS A 88 -0.15 -11.84 2.54
N ILE A 89 1.15 -11.61 2.47
CA ILE A 89 2.08 -12.47 1.73
C ILE A 89 2.06 -13.89 2.30
N VAL A 90 2.22 -14.03 3.61
CA VAL A 90 2.24 -15.34 4.26
C VAL A 90 0.93 -16.08 3.97
N LYS A 91 -0.20 -15.40 4.12
CA LYS A 91 -1.50 -15.99 3.85
C LYS A 91 -1.67 -16.38 2.38
N ASN A 92 -1.26 -15.53 1.45
CA ASN A 92 -1.35 -15.81 0.02
C ASN A 92 -0.50 -17.01 -0.37
N ILE A 93 0.70 -17.13 0.19
CA ILE A 93 1.61 -18.25 -0.08
C ILE A 93 1.02 -19.56 0.44
N GLU A 94 0.41 -19.55 1.63
CA GLU A 94 -0.27 -20.73 2.17
C GLU A 94 -1.40 -21.21 1.26
N VAL A 95 -2.18 -20.26 0.73
CA VAL A 95 -3.32 -20.57 -0.14
C VAL A 95 -2.86 -20.96 -1.55
N ASP A 96 -1.94 -20.20 -2.14
CA ASP A 96 -1.60 -20.31 -3.56
C ASP A 96 -0.61 -21.45 -3.84
N CYS A 97 0.36 -21.68 -2.97
CA CYS A 97 1.36 -22.71 -3.19
C CYS A 97 1.60 -23.63 -1.98
N GLN A 98 0.73 -23.57 -0.98
CA GLN A 98 0.70 -24.50 0.16
C GLN A 98 2.03 -24.60 0.93
N VAL A 99 2.75 -23.50 1.03
CA VAL A 99 3.95 -23.39 1.85
C VAL A 99 3.55 -22.83 3.22
N PHE A 100 3.67 -23.63 4.27
CA PHE A 100 3.21 -23.27 5.62
C PHE A 100 4.34 -22.83 6.54
N ASP A 101 5.59 -23.07 6.14
CA ASP A 101 6.80 -22.74 6.90
C ASP A 101 7.58 -21.58 6.26
N PHE A 102 6.88 -20.70 5.57
CA PHE A 102 7.50 -19.55 4.90
C PHE A 102 8.25 -18.68 5.93
N PRO A 103 9.54 -18.37 5.68
CA PRO A 103 10.34 -17.59 6.63
C PRO A 103 9.96 -16.10 6.57
N ALA A 104 8.93 -15.72 7.32
CA ALA A 104 8.37 -14.38 7.31
C ALA A 104 9.37 -13.30 7.74
N ASP A 105 10.40 -13.65 8.52
CA ASP A 105 11.47 -12.76 8.93
C ASP A 105 12.33 -12.26 7.75
N GLU A 106 12.42 -13.05 6.69
CA GLU A 106 13.11 -12.62 5.45
C GLU A 106 12.37 -11.47 4.74
N LEU A 107 11.10 -11.28 5.01
CA LEU A 107 10.29 -10.22 4.41
C LEU A 107 10.71 -8.82 4.87
N VAL A 108 11.52 -8.70 5.90
CA VAL A 108 12.09 -7.40 6.30
C VAL A 108 12.86 -6.75 5.15
N LYS A 109 13.41 -7.54 4.25
CA LYS A 109 14.11 -7.05 3.06
C LYS A 109 13.19 -6.30 2.10
N LEU A 110 11.89 -6.55 2.16
CA LEU A 110 10.90 -5.86 1.33
C LEU A 110 10.74 -4.40 1.73
N GLU A 111 11.09 -4.03 2.94
CA GLU A 111 11.06 -2.63 3.38
C GLU A 111 12.01 -1.74 2.58
N SER A 112 12.97 -2.33 1.87
CA SER A 112 13.85 -1.59 0.95
C SER A 112 13.06 -0.87 -0.16
N LEU A 113 11.82 -1.26 -0.42
CA LEU A 113 10.94 -0.57 -1.34
C LEU A 113 10.71 0.89 -0.96
N LYS A 114 10.82 1.24 0.33
CA LYS A 114 10.61 2.61 0.82
C LYS A 114 11.78 3.55 0.49
N ASN A 115 12.92 3.03 0.11
CA ASN A 115 14.12 3.83 -0.12
C ASN A 115 14.24 4.28 -1.58
#